data_8037c7f56160cf46f0544da7115b1131
#
_entry.id   8037c7f56160cf46f0544da7115b1131
#
_cell.length_a   1.000
_cell.length_b   1.000
_cell.length_c   1.000
_cell.angle_alpha   90.00
_cell.angle_beta   90.00
_cell.angle_gamma   90.00
#
_symmetry.space_group_name_H-M   'P 1'
#
loop_
_entity.id
_entity.type
_entity.pdbx_description
1 polymer ?
#
loop_
_entity_poly.entity_id
_entity_poly.type
_entity_poly.pdbx_seq_one_letter_code
_entity_poly.pdbx_strand_id
1 'polypeptide(L)'
;TLLRALAGLWPFARGRAAFPANEKRLFLSQRPYLPLGTLARAVSYPLTAEGPRSEMERALRLVGMESFLARLDEEADWSHILSLGEQQRIAFARILLVRPAWVFLDEATSALDEAREKELYEMLARELPEMGRVSVGHRSTLVAYHERELRLDGAGGFSTRLLRAEPAAR
;
A
#
# COMPACT_ATOMS: atom_id res chain seq x y z
N THR A 1 -3.98 -5.37 -14.00
CA THR A 1 -5.06 -4.74 -14.82
C THR A 1 -6.31 -4.46 -14.00
N LEU A 2 -6.83 -5.40 -13.18
CA LEU A 2 -8.04 -5.21 -12.37
C LEU A 2 -7.92 -3.99 -11.44
N LEU A 3 -6.83 -3.84 -10.68
CA LEU A 3 -6.64 -2.71 -9.78
C LEU A 3 -6.62 -1.37 -10.54
N ARG A 4 -6.03 -1.32 -11.73
CA ARG A 4 -6.07 -0.12 -12.58
C ARG A 4 -7.49 0.22 -13.04
N ALA A 5 -8.31 -0.79 -13.35
CA ALA A 5 -9.71 -0.58 -13.69
C ALA A 5 -10.50 -0.04 -12.49
N LEU A 6 -10.30 -0.60 -11.29
CA LEU A 6 -10.91 -0.12 -10.04
C LEU A 6 -10.46 1.30 -9.67
N ALA A 7 -9.24 1.68 -10.02
CA ALA A 7 -8.71 3.04 -9.84
C ALA A 7 -9.22 4.05 -10.89
N GLY A 8 -9.99 3.58 -11.90
CA GLY A 8 -10.44 4.43 -13.00
C GLY A 8 -9.37 4.76 -14.05
N LEU A 9 -8.24 4.06 -14.01
CA LEU A 9 -7.07 4.31 -14.87
C LEU A 9 -7.01 3.40 -16.12
N TRP A 10 -8.02 2.55 -16.33
CA TRP A 10 -8.06 1.62 -17.45
C TRP A 10 -9.25 1.92 -18.37
N PRO A 11 -9.02 2.59 -19.52
CA PRO A 11 -10.09 3.10 -20.38
C PRO A 11 -10.88 2.00 -21.11
N PHE A 12 -10.32 0.79 -21.19
CA PHE A 12 -10.94 -0.35 -21.85
C PHE A 12 -11.79 -1.23 -20.92
N ALA A 13 -11.94 -0.85 -19.65
CA ALA A 13 -12.81 -1.57 -18.72
C ALA A 13 -14.27 -1.23 -18.99
N ARG A 14 -15.14 -2.24 -18.89
CA ARG A 14 -16.59 -2.06 -18.86
C ARG A 14 -17.14 -2.72 -17.61
N GLY A 15 -18.08 -2.07 -16.96
CA GLY A 15 -18.69 -2.58 -15.74
C GLY A 15 -18.94 -1.48 -14.73
N ARG A 16 -19.33 -1.88 -13.53
CA ARG A 16 -19.61 -0.96 -12.42
C ARG A 16 -18.81 -1.38 -11.19
N ALA A 17 -18.03 -0.47 -10.66
CA ALA A 17 -17.41 -0.60 -9.35
C ALA A 17 -18.14 0.36 -8.38
N ALA A 18 -18.61 -0.17 -7.27
CA ALA A 18 -19.24 0.63 -6.22
C ALA A 18 -18.35 0.61 -4.98
N PHE A 19 -18.10 1.77 -4.45
CA PHE A 19 -17.36 1.96 -3.19
C PHE A 19 -18.21 2.78 -2.25
N PRO A 20 -18.10 2.61 -0.93
CA PRO A 20 -18.77 3.49 0.03
C PRO A 20 -18.44 4.95 -0.24
N ALA A 21 -19.46 5.80 -0.17
CA ALA A 21 -19.26 7.24 -0.36
C ALA A 21 -18.37 7.79 0.75
N ASN A 22 -17.50 8.77 0.40
CA ASN A 22 -16.61 9.47 1.32
C ASN A 22 -15.48 8.63 1.96
N GLU A 23 -15.30 7.38 1.59
CA GLU A 23 -14.16 6.58 2.07
C GLU A 23 -12.90 6.88 1.26
N LYS A 24 -11.81 7.21 1.96
CA LYS A 24 -10.49 7.38 1.36
C LYS A 24 -9.97 6.05 0.86
N ARG A 25 -9.49 6.02 -0.37
CA ARG A 25 -8.86 4.85 -1.01
C ARG A 25 -7.45 5.22 -1.43
N LEU A 26 -6.52 4.29 -1.25
CA LEU A 26 -5.14 4.46 -1.68
C LEU A 26 -4.74 3.28 -2.55
N PHE A 27 -4.18 3.57 -3.72
CA PHE A 27 -3.65 2.57 -4.65
C PHE A 27 -2.12 2.69 -4.68
N LEU A 28 -1.44 1.60 -4.36
CA LEU A 28 0.01 1.51 -4.40
C LEU A 28 0.42 0.54 -5.51
N SER A 29 1.27 1.03 -6.41
CA SER A 29 1.84 0.24 -7.49
C SER A 29 3.17 -0.38 -7.07
N GLN A 30 3.62 -1.38 -7.82
CA GLN A 30 4.93 -2.00 -7.67
C GLN A 30 6.09 -0.99 -7.65
N ARG A 31 6.00 0.05 -8.49
CA ARG A 31 6.90 1.22 -8.48
C ARG A 31 6.13 2.44 -8.03
N PRO A 32 6.29 2.87 -6.79
CA PRO A 32 5.60 4.05 -6.27
C PRO A 32 6.07 5.31 -6.99
N TYR A 33 5.15 6.19 -7.31
CA TYR A 33 5.50 7.53 -7.76
C TYR A 33 6.09 8.34 -6.60
N LEU A 34 7.25 8.92 -6.82
CA LEU A 34 7.93 9.84 -5.89
C LEU A 34 8.03 11.22 -6.56
N PRO A 35 7.34 12.25 -6.06
CA PRO A 35 7.47 13.59 -6.58
C PRO A 35 8.88 14.13 -6.36
N LEU A 36 9.34 15.00 -7.26
CA LEU A 36 10.56 15.80 -7.06
C LEU A 36 10.38 16.74 -5.87
N GLY A 37 11.46 17.06 -5.19
CA GLY A 37 11.51 17.95 -4.03
C GLY A 37 12.00 17.26 -2.77
N THR A 38 11.50 17.69 -1.61
CA THR A 38 11.95 17.16 -0.32
C THR A 38 11.52 15.70 -0.10
N LEU A 39 12.29 14.98 0.73
CA LEU A 39 11.87 13.65 1.16
C LEU A 39 10.54 13.70 1.92
N ALA A 40 10.32 14.74 2.74
CA ALA A 40 9.05 14.97 3.41
C ALA A 40 7.87 15.03 2.42
N ARG A 41 8.06 15.73 1.28
CA ARG A 41 7.08 15.77 0.20
C ARG A 41 6.85 14.40 -0.42
N ALA A 42 7.92 13.64 -0.65
CA ALA A 42 7.82 12.28 -1.17
C ALA A 42 7.08 11.35 -0.20
N VAL A 43 7.32 11.45 1.09
CA VAL A 43 6.66 10.65 2.14
C VAL A 43 5.20 11.02 2.31
N SER A 44 4.84 12.31 2.26
CA SER A 44 3.46 12.77 2.50
C SER A 44 2.54 12.64 1.28
N TYR A 45 3.07 12.41 0.07
CA TYR A 45 2.23 12.22 -1.13
C TYR A 45 1.22 11.06 -0.94
N PRO A 46 -0.06 11.18 -1.37
CA PRO A 46 -0.65 12.24 -2.19
C PRO A 46 -1.28 13.41 -1.40
N LEU A 47 -0.99 13.56 -0.13
CA LEU A 47 -1.51 14.69 0.65
C LEU A 47 -1.03 16.01 0.05
N THR A 48 -1.89 17.01 0.01
CA THR A 48 -1.58 18.33 -0.57
C THR A 48 -0.70 19.16 0.33
N ALA A 49 -0.75 18.92 1.64
CA ALA A 49 0.13 19.53 2.64
C ALA A 49 0.94 18.45 3.36
N GLU A 50 2.17 18.80 3.72
CA GLU A 50 2.97 17.97 4.61
C GLU A 50 2.32 17.97 5.99
N GLY A 51 2.10 16.78 6.54
CA GLY A 51 1.60 16.61 7.89
C GLY A 51 2.65 16.99 8.95
N PRO A 52 2.33 16.85 10.23
CA PRO A 52 3.28 17.09 11.30
C PRO A 52 4.55 16.23 11.11
N ARG A 53 5.72 16.86 11.29
CA ARG A 53 7.02 16.18 11.15
C ARG A 53 7.11 14.92 12.02
N SER A 54 6.58 14.99 13.25
CA SER A 54 6.55 13.86 14.18
C SER A 54 5.80 12.65 13.65
N GLU A 55 4.72 12.85 12.88
CA GLU A 55 3.96 11.76 12.24
C GLU A 55 4.76 11.14 11.09
N MET A 56 5.42 11.95 10.26
CA MET A 56 6.30 11.47 9.20
C MET A 56 7.48 10.66 9.76
N GLU A 57 8.12 11.18 10.81
CA GLU A 57 9.22 10.48 11.48
C GLU A 57 8.75 9.15 12.10
N ARG A 58 7.59 9.16 12.74
CA ARG A 58 6.98 7.93 13.28
C ARG A 58 6.70 6.92 12.16
N ALA A 59 6.11 7.38 11.06
CA ALA A 59 5.81 6.52 9.91
C ALA A 59 7.10 5.91 9.30
N LEU A 60 8.16 6.71 9.14
CA LEU A 60 9.44 6.23 8.63
C LEU A 60 10.09 5.21 9.57
N ARG A 61 10.02 5.40 10.90
CA ARG A 61 10.50 4.40 11.87
C ARG A 61 9.73 3.09 11.75
N LEU A 62 8.41 3.15 11.65
CA LEU A 62 7.56 1.96 11.54
C LEU A 62 7.82 1.12 10.28
N VAL A 63 8.32 1.75 9.21
CA VAL A 63 8.68 1.04 7.98
C VAL A 63 10.18 0.75 7.86
N GLY A 64 10.98 0.98 8.92
CA GLY A 64 12.41 0.70 8.96
C GLY A 64 13.24 1.64 8.09
N MET A 65 12.90 2.93 8.07
CA MET A 65 13.59 3.98 7.31
C MET A 65 14.19 5.06 8.21
N GLU A 66 14.66 4.69 9.41
CA GLU A 66 15.21 5.62 10.41
C GLU A 66 16.42 6.39 9.90
N SER A 67 17.24 5.78 9.07
CA SER A 67 18.45 6.41 8.49
C SER A 67 18.13 7.63 7.62
N PHE A 68 16.88 7.78 7.19
CA PHE A 68 16.43 8.89 6.35
C PHE A 68 15.81 10.05 7.14
N LEU A 69 15.65 9.94 8.46
CA LEU A 69 15.00 10.98 9.28
C LEU A 69 15.69 12.34 9.19
N ALA A 70 17.03 12.35 9.19
CA ALA A 70 17.81 13.58 9.07
C ALA A 70 17.74 14.23 7.67
N ARG A 71 17.24 13.49 6.67
CA ARG A 71 17.17 13.91 5.27
C ARG A 71 15.78 14.35 4.82
N LEU A 72 14.81 14.48 5.75
CA LEU A 72 13.43 14.86 5.41
C LEU A 72 13.33 16.15 4.62
N ASP A 73 14.17 17.15 4.95
CA ASP A 73 14.17 18.46 4.30
C ASP A 73 15.09 18.55 3.07
N GLU A 74 15.79 17.46 2.75
CA GLU A 74 16.70 17.40 1.59
C GLU A 74 15.91 17.33 0.29
N GLU A 75 16.18 18.25 -0.64
CA GLU A 75 15.62 18.26 -1.98
C GLU A 75 16.45 17.40 -2.92
N ALA A 76 15.80 16.43 -3.55
CA ALA A 76 16.44 15.52 -4.49
C ALA A 76 15.44 14.81 -5.41
N ASP A 77 15.97 14.10 -6.42
CA ASP A 77 15.21 13.06 -7.12
C ASP A 77 15.30 11.75 -6.35
N TRP A 78 14.40 11.59 -5.41
CA TRP A 78 14.34 10.42 -4.52
C TRP A 78 14.07 9.11 -5.25
N SER A 79 13.48 9.17 -6.45
CA SER A 79 13.23 7.99 -7.28
C SER A 79 14.53 7.35 -7.81
N HIS A 80 15.60 8.13 -7.94
CA HIS A 80 16.92 7.66 -8.34
C HIS A 80 17.86 7.35 -7.17
N ILE A 81 17.61 7.94 -6.01
CA ILE A 81 18.44 7.74 -4.79
C ILE A 81 18.01 6.48 -4.06
N LEU A 82 16.68 6.26 -3.93
CA LEU A 82 16.14 5.14 -3.17
C LEU A 82 16.10 3.87 -4.01
N SER A 83 16.55 2.77 -3.43
CA SER A 83 16.29 1.44 -3.99
C SER A 83 14.79 1.18 -4.10
N LEU A 84 14.37 0.25 -4.97
CA LEU A 84 12.96 -0.08 -5.13
C LEU A 84 12.32 -0.55 -3.81
N GLY A 85 13.05 -1.30 -2.99
CA GLY A 85 12.57 -1.72 -1.67
C GLY A 85 12.36 -0.55 -0.70
N GLU A 86 13.21 0.48 -0.74
CA GLU A 86 13.04 1.71 0.05
C GLU A 86 11.85 2.53 -0.46
N GLN A 87 11.67 2.63 -1.78
CA GLN A 87 10.50 3.27 -2.38
C GLN A 87 9.21 2.57 -1.94
N GLN A 88 9.18 1.23 -1.93
CA GLN A 88 8.04 0.46 -1.45
C GLN A 88 7.77 0.70 0.03
N ARG A 89 8.81 0.79 0.88
CA ARG A 89 8.65 1.15 2.31
C ARG A 89 8.07 2.56 2.49
N ILE A 90 8.51 3.54 1.69
CA ILE A 90 7.88 4.88 1.68
C ILE A 90 6.40 4.80 1.30
N ALA A 91 6.03 3.97 0.33
CA ALA A 91 4.62 3.77 0.00
C ALA A 91 3.80 3.23 1.18
N PHE A 92 4.38 2.33 2.00
CA PHE A 92 3.75 1.88 3.24
C PHE A 92 3.67 2.99 4.31
N ALA A 93 4.69 3.84 4.43
CA ALA A 93 4.64 5.02 5.31
C ALA A 93 3.46 5.95 4.94
N ARG A 94 3.18 6.11 3.64
CA ARG A 94 2.02 6.88 3.15
C ARG A 94 0.68 6.33 3.62
N ILE A 95 0.54 4.99 3.72
CA ILE A 95 -0.70 4.38 4.24
C ILE A 95 -0.95 4.87 5.66
N LEU A 96 0.11 4.93 6.49
CA LEU A 96 0.01 5.41 7.88
C LEU A 96 -0.40 6.88 7.98
N LEU A 97 0.09 7.72 7.05
CA LEU A 97 -0.22 9.16 7.03
C LEU A 97 -1.60 9.45 6.44
N VAL A 98 -1.98 8.77 5.37
CA VAL A 98 -3.27 8.97 4.68
C VAL A 98 -4.41 8.35 5.49
N ARG A 99 -4.16 7.24 6.20
CA ARG A 99 -5.13 6.43 6.95
C ARG A 99 -6.38 6.13 6.10
N PRO A 100 -6.22 5.45 4.95
CA PRO A 100 -7.35 5.16 4.06
C PRO A 100 -8.27 4.11 4.67
N ALA A 101 -9.56 4.11 4.28
CA ALA A 101 -10.46 3.02 4.62
C ALA A 101 -10.13 1.75 3.82
N TRP A 102 -9.60 1.91 2.60
CA TRP A 102 -9.18 0.82 1.73
C TRP A 102 -7.82 1.08 1.10
N VAL A 103 -6.94 0.09 1.14
CA VAL A 103 -5.68 0.10 0.40
C VAL A 103 -5.66 -1.02 -0.63
N PHE A 104 -5.19 -0.68 -1.84
CA PHE A 104 -4.99 -1.60 -2.95
C PHE A 104 -3.50 -1.69 -3.26
N LEU A 105 -2.93 -2.88 -3.13
CA LEU A 105 -1.50 -3.15 -3.21
C LEU A 105 -1.22 -3.98 -4.47
N ASP A 106 -0.63 -3.37 -5.49
CA ASP A 106 -0.27 -4.04 -6.76
C ASP A 106 1.22 -4.39 -6.73
N GLU A 107 1.54 -5.60 -6.28
CA GLU A 107 2.92 -6.10 -6.08
C GLU A 107 3.79 -5.15 -5.23
N ALA A 108 3.17 -4.47 -4.26
CA ALA A 108 3.77 -3.38 -3.50
C ALA A 108 4.91 -3.80 -2.55
N THR A 109 5.17 -5.11 -2.42
CA THR A 109 6.25 -5.69 -1.61
C THR A 109 7.22 -6.56 -2.42
N SER A 110 7.12 -6.51 -3.77
CA SER A 110 7.88 -7.41 -4.66
C SER A 110 9.40 -7.27 -4.55
N ALA A 111 9.92 -6.11 -4.16
CA ALA A 111 11.34 -5.84 -3.97
C ALA A 111 11.83 -6.04 -2.52
N LEU A 112 10.97 -6.49 -1.63
CA LEU A 112 11.30 -6.77 -0.23
C LEU A 112 11.53 -8.28 -0.04
N ASP A 113 12.33 -8.64 0.96
CA ASP A 113 12.39 -10.02 1.45
C ASP A 113 11.11 -10.39 2.24
N GLU A 114 10.92 -11.68 2.49
CA GLU A 114 9.72 -12.18 3.17
C GLU A 114 9.61 -11.69 4.63
N ALA A 115 10.74 -11.51 5.31
CA ALA A 115 10.76 -11.02 6.68
C ALA A 115 10.25 -9.57 6.74
N ARG A 116 10.75 -8.73 5.83
CA ARG A 116 10.33 -7.32 5.75
C ARG A 116 8.88 -7.18 5.26
N GLU A 117 8.45 -8.02 4.31
CA GLU A 117 7.05 -8.08 3.89
C GLU A 117 6.14 -8.39 5.08
N LYS A 118 6.49 -9.42 5.87
CA LYS A 118 5.77 -9.80 7.08
C LYS A 118 5.65 -8.63 8.07
N GLU A 119 6.77 -7.99 8.40
CA GLU A 119 6.80 -6.85 9.32
C GLU A 119 5.85 -5.73 8.88
N LEU A 120 5.83 -5.39 7.59
CA LEU A 120 4.96 -4.35 7.06
C LEU A 120 3.47 -4.73 7.15
N TYR A 121 3.09 -5.95 6.81
CA TYR A 121 1.69 -6.38 6.93
C TYR A 121 1.23 -6.49 8.38
N GLU A 122 2.08 -6.97 9.29
CA GLU A 122 1.79 -7.01 10.73
C GLU A 122 1.69 -5.59 11.31
N MET A 123 2.56 -4.67 10.88
CA MET A 123 2.49 -3.26 11.23
C MET A 123 1.16 -2.65 10.78
N LEU A 124 0.73 -2.87 9.53
CA LEU A 124 -0.57 -2.37 9.05
C LEU A 124 -1.75 -2.96 9.85
N ALA A 125 -1.69 -4.25 10.19
CA ALA A 125 -2.74 -4.88 10.99
C ALA A 125 -2.85 -4.27 12.39
N ARG A 126 -1.74 -3.88 12.99
CA ARG A 126 -1.68 -3.26 14.32
C ARG A 126 -2.09 -1.78 14.30
N GLU A 127 -1.58 -1.00 13.32
CA GLU A 127 -1.77 0.45 13.28
C GLU A 127 -3.12 0.86 12.66
N LEU A 128 -3.67 0.03 11.78
CA LEU A 128 -4.90 0.28 11.02
C LEU A 128 -5.77 -0.99 10.95
N PRO A 129 -6.28 -1.50 12.08
CA PRO A 129 -6.99 -2.78 12.13
C PRO A 129 -8.28 -2.80 11.30
N GLU A 130 -8.98 -1.66 11.19
CA GLU A 130 -10.24 -1.53 10.45
C GLU A 130 -10.06 -1.29 8.94
N MET A 131 -8.81 -1.11 8.48
CA MET A 131 -8.53 -0.83 7.09
C MET A 131 -8.72 -2.07 6.21
N GLY A 132 -9.56 -1.96 5.18
CA GLY A 132 -9.67 -2.98 4.14
C GLY A 132 -8.41 -3.07 3.28
N ARG A 133 -7.96 -4.30 2.99
CA ARG A 133 -6.74 -4.56 2.21
C ARG A 133 -7.03 -5.47 1.04
N VAL A 134 -6.59 -5.06 -0.14
CA VAL A 134 -6.64 -5.85 -1.36
C VAL A 134 -5.23 -5.91 -1.93
N SER A 135 -4.65 -7.11 -2.02
CA SER A 135 -3.30 -7.30 -2.54
C SER A 135 -3.30 -8.16 -3.80
N VAL A 136 -2.54 -7.74 -4.78
CA VAL A 136 -2.13 -8.57 -5.92
C VAL A 136 -0.65 -8.91 -5.72
N GLY A 137 -0.32 -10.18 -5.78
CA GLY A 137 1.05 -10.66 -5.62
C GLY A 137 1.16 -12.14 -5.96
N HIS A 138 2.39 -12.62 -6.09
CA HIS A 138 2.70 -14.00 -6.48
C HIS A 138 3.21 -14.85 -5.31
N ARG A 139 3.49 -14.23 -4.15
CA ARG A 139 4.02 -14.92 -3.00
C ARG A 139 2.91 -15.60 -2.19
N SER A 140 3.12 -16.85 -1.84
CA SER A 140 2.21 -17.61 -0.98
C SER A 140 2.10 -17.05 0.45
N THR A 141 3.13 -16.32 0.91
CA THR A 141 3.15 -15.64 2.21
C THR A 141 2.03 -14.63 2.39
N LEU A 142 1.58 -13.97 1.30
CA LEU A 142 0.50 -12.98 1.32
C LEU A 142 -0.83 -13.56 1.81
N VAL A 143 -1.07 -14.85 1.59
CA VAL A 143 -2.30 -15.55 2.04
C VAL A 143 -2.51 -15.39 3.55
N ALA A 144 -1.42 -15.32 4.34
CA ALA A 144 -1.48 -15.20 5.78
C ALA A 144 -2.11 -13.87 6.27
N TYR A 145 -2.14 -12.85 5.43
CA TYR A 145 -2.60 -11.48 5.78
C TYR A 145 -3.99 -11.14 5.22
N HIS A 146 -4.66 -12.12 4.59
CA HIS A 146 -5.96 -11.94 3.95
C HIS A 146 -6.94 -13.00 4.39
N GLU A 147 -8.23 -12.67 4.33
CA GLU A 147 -9.32 -13.59 4.69
C GLU A 147 -9.84 -14.33 3.46
N ARG A 148 -9.75 -13.72 2.29
CA ARG A 148 -10.31 -14.23 1.04
C ARG A 148 -9.30 -14.13 -0.09
N GLU A 149 -9.35 -15.10 -0.99
CA GLU A 149 -8.65 -15.09 -2.27
C GLU A 149 -9.68 -14.97 -3.41
N LEU A 150 -9.40 -14.07 -4.34
CA LEU A 150 -10.10 -13.98 -5.62
C LEU A 150 -9.16 -14.43 -6.72
N ARG A 151 -9.52 -15.46 -7.46
CA ARG A 151 -8.80 -15.92 -8.65
C ARG A 151 -9.57 -15.56 -9.90
N LEU A 152 -8.87 -14.96 -10.87
CA LEU A 152 -9.38 -14.68 -12.21
C LEU A 152 -8.84 -15.76 -13.15
N ASP A 153 -9.69 -16.37 -13.98
CA ASP A 153 -9.31 -17.44 -14.91
C ASP A 153 -8.75 -16.94 -16.25
N GLY A 154 -8.77 -15.62 -16.46
CA GLY A 154 -8.33 -15.00 -17.71
C GLY A 154 -9.34 -15.10 -18.88
N ALA A 155 -10.40 -15.88 -18.73
CA ALA A 155 -11.47 -16.06 -19.71
C ALA A 155 -12.75 -15.27 -19.36
N GLY A 156 -12.70 -14.44 -18.33
CA GLY A 156 -13.82 -13.62 -17.85
C GLY A 156 -14.56 -14.20 -16.64
N GLY A 157 -14.15 -15.38 -16.17
CA GLY A 157 -14.67 -15.99 -14.95
C GLY A 157 -13.78 -15.69 -13.73
N PHE A 158 -14.32 -15.97 -12.57
CA PHE A 158 -13.61 -15.86 -11.30
C PHE A 158 -14.06 -16.92 -10.30
N SER A 159 -13.23 -17.21 -9.33
CA SER A 159 -13.57 -18.00 -8.14
C SER A 159 -13.10 -17.30 -6.88
N THR A 160 -13.79 -17.55 -5.77
CA THR A 160 -13.43 -17.05 -4.46
C THR A 160 -13.20 -18.19 -3.48
N ARG A 161 -12.22 -18.04 -2.59
CA ARG A 161 -11.92 -19.00 -1.54
C ARG A 161 -11.69 -18.26 -0.22
N LEU A 162 -12.28 -18.77 0.88
CA LEU A 162 -11.92 -18.34 2.23
C LEU A 162 -10.53 -18.89 2.58
N LEU A 163 -9.68 -18.04 3.11
CA LEU A 163 -8.30 -18.36 3.53
C LEU A 163 -8.19 -18.62 5.03
N ARG A 164 -9.09 -18.00 5.81
CA ARG A 164 -9.24 -18.24 7.26
C ARG A 164 -10.69 -18.54 7.56
N ALA A 165 -10.94 -19.44 8.51
CA ALA A 165 -12.28 -19.61 9.07
C ALA A 165 -12.67 -18.28 9.74
N GLU A 166 -13.89 -17.81 9.48
CA GLU A 166 -14.44 -16.68 10.22
C GLU A 166 -14.36 -17.00 11.73
N PRO A 167 -13.87 -16.09 12.59
CA PRO A 167 -14.06 -16.27 14.00
C PRO A 167 -15.57 -16.37 14.25
N ALA A 168 -16.00 -17.44 14.92
CA ALA A 168 -17.40 -17.64 15.26
C ALA A 168 -17.91 -16.35 15.91
N ALA A 169 -18.97 -15.76 15.33
CA ALA A 169 -19.62 -14.58 15.87
C ALA A 169 -19.99 -14.88 17.33
N ARG A 170 -19.46 -14.07 18.24
CA ARG A 170 -19.84 -14.10 19.66
C ARG A 170 -21.07 -13.24 19.89
#